data_3622a02c640f2a798334cdae5cb4bd5c
#
_entry.id   3622a02c640f2a798334cdae5cb4bd5c
#
_cell.length_a   1.000
_cell.length_b   1.000
_cell.length_c   1.000
_cell.angle_alpha   90.00
_cell.angle_beta   90.00
_cell.angle_gamma   90.00
#
_symmetry.space_group_name_H-M   'P 1'
#
loop_
_entity.id
_entity.type
_entity.pdbx_description
1 polymer ?
#
loop_
_entity_poly.entity_id
_entity_poly.type
_entity_poly.pdbx_seq_one_letter_code
_entity_poly.pdbx_strand_id
1 'polypeptide(L)'
;LGVNVFLFFGTMIAAAAFMFSGNAFAAEETAAAVSNSAAGMGYLSAALATGLSCLGGGIAVSAAASAALGAISEDSSILGKSLIFVGLAEGVCLYGLIISFMILGKL
;
A
#
# COMPACT_ATOMS: atom_id res chain seq x y z
N LEU A 1 23.11 1.69 -6.31
CA LEU A 1 21.72 1.20 -6.49
C LEU A 1 21.51 -0.13 -5.75
N GLY A 2 22.39 -1.13 -5.93
CA GLY A 2 22.26 -2.45 -5.32
C GLY A 2 22.24 -2.43 -3.78
N VAL A 3 23.08 -1.59 -3.16
CA VAL A 3 23.12 -1.44 -1.70
C VAL A 3 21.80 -0.89 -1.14
N ASN A 4 21.22 0.11 -1.81
CA ASN A 4 19.95 0.69 -1.37
C ASN A 4 18.79 -0.29 -1.50
N VAL A 5 18.75 -1.06 -2.57
CA VAL A 5 17.75 -2.12 -2.76
C VAL A 5 17.90 -3.21 -1.70
N PHE A 6 19.13 -3.64 -1.42
CA PHE A 6 19.40 -4.64 -0.40
C PHE A 6 19.01 -4.16 1.01
N LEU A 7 19.35 -2.90 1.35
CA LEU A 7 18.96 -2.28 2.62
C LEU A 7 17.43 -2.15 2.74
N PHE A 8 16.75 -1.75 1.67
CA PHE A 8 15.29 -1.62 1.67
C PHE A 8 14.59 -2.96 1.91
N PHE A 9 14.95 -3.99 1.14
CA PHE A 9 14.35 -5.32 1.34
C PHE A 9 14.79 -5.95 2.66
N GLY A 10 16.02 -5.75 3.09
CA GLY A 10 16.53 -6.23 4.37
C GLY A 10 15.77 -5.62 5.55
N THR A 11 15.51 -4.32 5.55
CA THR A 11 14.72 -3.66 6.59
C THR A 11 13.26 -4.09 6.56
N MET A 12 12.67 -4.29 5.39
CA MET A 12 11.30 -4.81 5.26
C MET A 12 11.16 -6.22 5.81
N ILE A 13 12.09 -7.11 5.47
CA ILE A 13 12.10 -8.50 5.99
C ILE A 13 12.33 -8.50 7.50
N ALA A 14 13.25 -7.69 8.01
CA ALA A 14 13.50 -7.57 9.44
C ALA A 14 12.29 -7.03 10.20
N ALA A 15 11.61 -6.01 9.67
CA ALA A 15 10.39 -5.47 10.25
C ALA A 15 9.25 -6.50 10.24
N ALA A 16 9.07 -7.24 9.15
CA ALA A 16 8.09 -8.31 9.06
C ALA A 16 8.40 -9.43 10.06
N ALA A 17 9.66 -9.89 10.14
CA ALA A 17 10.08 -10.91 11.09
C ALA A 17 9.87 -10.47 12.55
N PHE A 18 10.14 -9.19 12.86
CA PHE A 18 9.90 -8.62 14.19
C PHE A 18 8.40 -8.57 14.54
N MET A 19 7.55 -8.20 13.59
CA MET A 19 6.09 -8.21 13.78
C MET A 19 5.54 -9.63 13.98
N PHE A 20 6.05 -10.61 13.23
CA PHE A 20 5.62 -12.01 13.35
C PHE A 20 6.19 -12.73 14.58
N SER A 21 7.29 -12.25 15.17
CA SER A 21 7.89 -12.86 16.36
C SER A 21 7.12 -12.57 17.65
N GLY A 22 6.05 -11.78 17.61
CA GLY A 22 5.22 -11.46 18.76
C GLY A 22 5.86 -10.51 19.78
N ASN A 23 7.01 -9.94 19.46
CA ASN A 23 7.75 -9.03 20.34
C ASN A 23 7.37 -7.54 20.17
N ALA A 24 6.41 -7.24 19.26
CA ALA A 24 5.89 -5.89 19.10
C ALA A 24 4.79 -5.64 20.15
N PHE A 25 4.93 -4.59 20.96
CA PHE A 25 3.92 -4.19 21.95
C PHE A 25 2.53 -3.98 21.34
N ALA A 26 2.45 -3.57 20.07
CA ALA A 26 1.21 -3.46 19.31
C ALA A 26 0.53 -4.82 19.05
N ALA A 27 1.28 -5.93 19.08
CA ALA A 27 0.73 -7.27 18.85
C ALA A 27 -0.12 -7.76 20.03
N GLU A 28 0.19 -7.33 21.24
CA GLU A 28 -0.56 -7.72 22.45
C GLU A 28 -1.94 -7.04 22.48
N GLU A 29 -2.00 -5.78 22.13
CA GLU A 29 -3.24 -5.02 22.01
C GLU A 29 -4.09 -5.51 20.82
N THR A 30 -3.46 -5.87 19.72
CA THR A 30 -4.11 -6.45 18.54
C THR A 30 -4.62 -7.87 18.84
N ALA A 31 -3.89 -8.68 19.59
CA ALA A 31 -4.32 -10.03 19.98
C ALA A 31 -5.54 -10.00 20.90
N ALA A 32 -5.61 -9.05 21.82
CA ALA A 32 -6.77 -8.83 22.68
C ALA A 32 -8.00 -8.35 21.87
N ALA A 33 -7.80 -7.51 20.86
CA ALA A 33 -8.88 -7.06 19.96
C ALA A 33 -9.36 -8.16 19.01
N VAL A 34 -8.48 -9.03 18.55
CA VAL A 34 -8.80 -10.20 17.70
C VAL A 34 -9.57 -11.28 18.47
N SER A 35 -9.46 -11.32 19.79
CA SER A 35 -10.29 -12.20 20.62
C SER A 35 -11.78 -11.85 20.57
N ASN A 36 -12.13 -10.61 20.19
CA ASN A 36 -13.48 -10.21 19.85
C ASN A 36 -13.70 -10.40 18.35
N SER A 37 -14.36 -11.49 17.95
CA SER A 37 -14.47 -11.93 16.55
C SER A 37 -14.96 -10.86 15.56
N ALA A 38 -15.86 -9.98 15.99
CA ALA A 38 -16.39 -8.90 15.16
C ALA A 38 -15.35 -7.79 14.90
N ALA A 39 -14.62 -7.36 15.93
CA ALA A 39 -13.56 -6.37 15.79
C ALA A 39 -12.40 -6.91 14.97
N GLY A 40 -12.01 -8.19 15.20
CA GLY A 40 -10.97 -8.85 14.41
C GLY A 40 -11.29 -8.90 12.92
N MET A 41 -12.53 -9.21 12.56
CA MET A 41 -12.98 -9.18 11.16
C MET A 41 -12.97 -7.76 10.58
N GLY A 42 -13.27 -6.76 11.38
CA GLY A 42 -13.18 -5.36 10.97
C GLY A 42 -11.75 -4.92 10.66
N TYR A 43 -10.79 -5.26 11.53
CA TYR A 43 -9.36 -4.99 11.29
C TYR A 43 -8.85 -5.72 10.05
N LEU A 44 -9.23 -6.98 9.86
CA LEU A 44 -8.87 -7.76 8.68
C LEU A 44 -9.44 -7.12 7.39
N SER A 45 -10.70 -6.69 7.44
CA SER A 45 -11.36 -6.04 6.31
C SER A 45 -10.66 -4.73 5.94
N ALA A 46 -10.28 -3.91 6.91
CA ALA A 46 -9.53 -2.68 6.67
C ALA A 46 -8.14 -2.97 6.07
N ALA A 47 -7.43 -3.96 6.60
CA ALA A 47 -6.13 -4.37 6.07
C ALA A 47 -6.23 -4.87 4.63
N LEU A 48 -7.25 -5.67 4.31
CA LEU A 48 -7.50 -6.16 2.96
C LEU A 48 -7.88 -5.03 2.00
N ALA A 49 -8.72 -4.10 2.43
CA ALA A 49 -9.12 -2.96 1.60
C ALA A 49 -7.91 -2.13 1.17
N THR A 50 -7.02 -1.78 2.09
CA THR A 50 -5.77 -1.08 1.77
C THR A 50 -4.81 -1.97 0.98
N GLY A 51 -4.57 -3.20 1.42
CA GLY A 51 -3.59 -4.10 0.82
C GLY A 51 -3.91 -4.44 -0.64
N LEU A 52 -5.15 -4.82 -0.93
CA LEU A 52 -5.57 -5.17 -2.29
C LEU A 52 -5.61 -3.94 -3.21
N SER A 53 -6.05 -2.78 -2.70
CA SER A 53 -6.02 -1.55 -3.49
C SER A 53 -4.60 -1.09 -3.81
N CYS A 54 -3.65 -1.24 -2.87
CA CYS A 54 -2.24 -0.93 -3.11
C CYS A 54 -1.60 -1.90 -4.11
N LEU A 55 -1.95 -3.19 -4.08
CA LEU A 55 -1.49 -4.14 -5.10
C LEU A 55 -2.02 -3.78 -6.48
N GLY A 56 -3.32 -3.54 -6.60
CA GLY A 56 -3.95 -3.14 -7.87
C GLY A 56 -3.42 -1.80 -8.37
N GLY A 57 -3.31 -0.81 -7.49
CA GLY A 57 -2.75 0.50 -7.79
C GLY A 57 -1.28 0.43 -8.20
N GLY A 58 -0.47 -0.39 -7.54
CA GLY A 58 0.93 -0.59 -7.90
C GLY A 58 1.10 -1.15 -9.32
N ILE A 59 0.27 -2.09 -9.71
CA ILE A 59 0.25 -2.63 -11.08
C ILE A 59 -0.18 -1.54 -12.08
N ALA A 60 -1.24 -0.81 -11.77
CA ALA A 60 -1.76 0.26 -12.62
C ALA A 60 -0.74 1.40 -12.78
N VAL A 61 -0.12 1.85 -11.69
CA VAL A 61 0.92 2.90 -11.70
C VAL A 61 2.14 2.44 -12.49
N SER A 62 2.58 1.20 -12.32
CA SER A 62 3.71 0.64 -13.07
C SER A 62 3.46 0.70 -14.57
N ALA A 63 2.29 0.26 -15.03
CA ALA A 63 1.92 0.30 -16.44
C ALA A 63 1.78 1.74 -16.97
N ALA A 64 1.06 2.60 -16.24
CA ALA A 64 0.85 4.00 -16.61
C ALA A 64 2.16 4.79 -16.65
N ALA A 65 3.02 4.63 -15.63
CA ALA A 65 4.28 5.33 -15.55
C ALA A 65 5.26 4.89 -16.64
N SER A 66 5.33 3.59 -16.94
CA SER A 66 6.19 3.08 -18.02
C SER A 66 5.76 3.65 -19.37
N ALA A 67 4.47 3.67 -19.66
CA ALA A 67 3.95 4.25 -20.91
C ALA A 67 4.17 5.77 -20.95
N ALA A 68 3.95 6.47 -19.83
CA ALA A 68 4.15 7.90 -19.72
C ALA A 68 5.62 8.29 -19.95
N LEU A 69 6.56 7.58 -19.32
CA LEU A 69 7.99 7.84 -19.49
C LEU A 69 8.46 7.59 -20.92
N GLY A 70 7.95 6.53 -21.55
CA GLY A 70 8.23 6.26 -22.97
C GLY A 70 7.76 7.40 -23.87
N ALA A 71 6.53 7.86 -23.69
CA ALA A 71 5.96 8.96 -24.47
C ALA A 71 6.68 10.30 -24.22
N ILE A 72 7.04 10.61 -22.97
CA ILE A 72 7.78 11.84 -22.61
C ILE A 72 9.18 11.84 -23.21
N SER A 73 9.81 10.67 -23.39
CA SER A 73 11.13 10.57 -24.02
C SER A 73 11.10 10.95 -25.50
N GLU A 74 9.96 10.79 -26.17
CA GLU A 74 9.76 11.18 -27.56
C GLU A 74 9.30 12.64 -27.70
N ASP A 75 8.40 13.07 -26.81
CA ASP A 75 7.87 14.43 -26.78
C ASP A 75 7.66 14.91 -25.34
N SER A 76 8.56 15.78 -24.85
CA SER A 76 8.49 16.33 -23.52
C SER A 76 7.28 17.26 -23.29
N SER A 77 6.60 17.72 -24.34
CA SER A 77 5.45 18.61 -24.22
C SER A 77 4.21 17.91 -23.62
N ILE A 78 4.17 16.59 -23.64
CA ILE A 78 3.05 15.79 -23.12
C ILE A 78 3.18 15.43 -21.63
N LEU A 79 4.24 15.90 -20.94
CA LEU A 79 4.49 15.60 -19.53
C LEU A 79 3.24 15.82 -18.65
N GLY A 80 2.59 16.98 -18.77
CA GLY A 80 1.42 17.30 -17.97
C GLY A 80 0.25 16.34 -18.19
N LYS A 81 0.00 15.97 -19.45
CA LYS A 81 -1.08 15.02 -19.79
C LYS A 81 -0.76 13.62 -19.26
N SER A 82 0.48 13.18 -19.37
CA SER A 82 0.94 11.88 -18.90
C SER A 82 0.84 11.73 -17.38
N LEU A 83 1.15 12.79 -16.62
CA LEU A 83 1.05 12.80 -15.16
C LEU A 83 -0.40 12.65 -14.67
N ILE A 84 -1.40 13.10 -15.44
CA ILE A 84 -2.81 12.91 -15.08
C ILE A 84 -3.14 11.42 -15.03
N PHE A 85 -2.71 10.63 -16.01
CA PHE A 85 -2.96 9.19 -16.03
C PHE A 85 -2.26 8.45 -14.90
N VAL A 86 -1.02 8.85 -14.56
CA VAL A 86 -0.30 8.29 -13.41
C VAL A 86 -1.02 8.63 -12.11
N GLY A 87 -1.47 9.87 -11.93
CA GLY A 87 -2.23 10.30 -10.76
C GLY A 87 -3.57 9.59 -10.61
N LEU A 88 -4.28 9.33 -11.70
CA LEU A 88 -5.52 8.56 -11.68
C LEU A 88 -5.26 7.10 -11.24
N ALA A 89 -4.19 6.49 -11.71
CA ALA A 89 -3.81 5.13 -11.32
C ALA A 89 -3.45 5.05 -9.82
N GLU A 90 -2.78 6.07 -9.27
CA GLU A 90 -2.46 6.17 -7.85
C GLU A 90 -3.70 6.35 -6.98
N GLY A 91 -4.73 7.02 -7.49
CA GLY A 91 -5.99 7.25 -6.79
C GLY A 91 -6.68 5.97 -6.30
N VAL A 92 -6.45 4.83 -6.94
CA VAL A 92 -6.98 3.53 -6.51
C VAL A 92 -6.48 3.14 -5.12
N CYS A 93 -5.20 3.36 -4.82
CA CYS A 93 -4.62 3.09 -3.49
C CYS A 93 -5.23 4.00 -2.43
N LEU A 94 -5.39 5.28 -2.73
CA LEU A 94 -5.98 6.25 -1.82
C LEU A 94 -7.44 5.92 -1.49
N TYR A 95 -8.20 5.43 -2.46
CA TYR A 95 -9.57 5.02 -2.26
C TYR A 95 -9.68 3.85 -1.26
N GLY A 96 -8.82 2.84 -1.39
CA GLY A 96 -8.76 1.73 -0.43
C GLY A 96 -8.36 2.18 0.99
N LEU A 97 -7.45 3.14 1.08
CA LEU A 97 -7.06 3.73 2.36
C LEU A 97 -8.22 4.46 3.04
N ILE A 98 -9.00 5.24 2.27
CA ILE A 98 -10.19 5.94 2.80
C ILE A 98 -11.21 4.92 3.35
N ILE A 99 -11.47 3.83 2.62
CA ILE A 99 -12.38 2.77 3.08
C ILE A 99 -11.87 2.16 4.38
N SER A 100 -10.57 1.91 4.49
CA SER A 100 -9.98 1.37 5.72
C SER A 100 -10.17 2.31 6.91
N PHE A 101 -9.96 3.60 6.74
CA PHE A 101 -10.25 4.60 7.80
C PHE A 101 -11.73 4.63 8.19
N MET A 102 -12.64 4.50 7.22
CA MET A 102 -14.07 4.43 7.51
C MET A 102 -14.44 3.18 8.31
N ILE A 103 -13.82 2.04 8.03
CA ILE A 103 -14.01 0.80 8.79
C ILE A 103 -13.46 0.97 10.22
N LEU A 104 -12.21 1.43 10.34
CA LEU A 104 -11.55 1.61 11.64
C LEU A 104 -12.27 2.64 12.53
N GLY A 105 -12.86 3.66 11.94
CA GLY A 105 -13.64 4.66 12.67
C GLY A 105 -14.97 4.16 13.21
N LYS A 106 -15.37 2.94 12.84
CA LYS A 106 -16.61 2.29 13.33
C LYS A 106 -16.36 1.15 14.32
N LEU A 107 -15.11 0.78 14.49
CA LEU A 107 -14.68 -0.22 15.48
C LEU A 107 -14.43 0.41 16.83
#